data_10a8be6a2a0e6627846d0cc2c3739468
#
_entry.id   10a8be6a2a0e6627846d0cc2c3739468
#
_cell.length_a   1.000
_cell.length_b   1.000
_cell.length_c   1.000
_cell.angle_alpha   90.00
_cell.angle_beta   90.00
_cell.angle_gamma   90.00
#
_symmetry.space_group_name_H-M   'P 1'
#
loop_
_entity.id
_entity.type
_entity.pdbx_description
1 polymer ?
#
loop_
_entity_poly.entity_id
_entity_poly.type
_entity_poly.pdbx_seq_one_letter_code
_entity_poly.pdbx_strand_id
1 'polypeptide(L)'
;ALNEVRTEAKTALGDDYDAVLVGGLIKGMEADVVRGAILKTGVRIDGRDTKTVRQIVAEAGFLPRAHGSSLFTRGETQAMVVATLGTGQDEQIIDALVGESRSSFMLHYNFPPYSVGEAGRVGSPGRREIGHGKLAWRALRPLLPTKDEFPYTIRLVSEITESNGSSSMATVCGGSLAMMDAGVPLKRPVAGIAMGLIKEGDDFAVLSDILGDEDHLGDMDFKVAGSQNGVTSLQMDIKITSITPEIMQIALDQARDGRIHILDEMAKALTSARDDLADSAPKITTLKIPVDKIRDIIGPGGKIIREICEETGAKIDIEDDGTVKVAAVSGPSGEAAVARIRDIVAEPELGVIYNGTVVKTVDFGAF
;
A
#
# COMPACT_ATOMS: atom_id res chain seq x y z
N ALA A 1 -3.59 35.41 -9.81
CA ALA A 1 -4.41 35.76 -11.00
C ALA A 1 -5.86 35.31 -10.84
N LEU A 2 -6.22 33.98 -10.85
CA LEU A 2 -7.62 33.55 -10.83
C LEU A 2 -8.37 34.01 -9.56
N ASN A 3 -7.75 33.87 -8.39
CA ASN A 3 -8.33 34.32 -7.12
C ASN A 3 -8.53 35.86 -7.06
N GLU A 4 -7.66 36.61 -7.69
CA GLU A 4 -7.80 38.07 -7.83
C GLU A 4 -9.01 38.40 -8.66
N VAL A 5 -9.19 37.77 -9.85
CA VAL A 5 -10.35 37.96 -10.71
C VAL A 5 -11.65 37.58 -9.99
N ARG A 6 -11.64 36.47 -9.24
CA ARG A 6 -12.80 36.05 -8.41
C ARG A 6 -13.14 37.11 -7.36
N THR A 7 -12.11 37.69 -6.72
CA THR A 7 -12.28 38.73 -5.69
C THR A 7 -12.77 40.04 -6.31
N GLU A 8 -12.20 40.45 -7.43
CA GLU A 8 -12.63 41.64 -8.16
C GLU A 8 -14.08 41.53 -8.63
N ALA A 9 -14.46 40.39 -9.21
CA ALA A 9 -15.84 40.13 -9.64
C ALA A 9 -16.83 40.19 -8.46
N LYS A 10 -16.51 39.56 -7.34
CA LYS A 10 -17.35 39.61 -6.13
C LYS A 10 -17.44 41.04 -5.57
N THR A 11 -16.34 41.78 -5.55
CA THR A 11 -16.30 43.18 -5.07
C THR A 11 -17.11 44.11 -5.98
N ALA A 12 -17.01 43.93 -7.30
CA ALA A 12 -17.73 44.74 -8.27
C ALA A 12 -19.26 44.53 -8.22
N LEU A 13 -19.71 43.30 -7.91
CA LEU A 13 -21.12 42.97 -7.78
C LEU A 13 -21.71 43.35 -6.40
N GLY A 14 -20.85 43.57 -5.40
CA GLY A 14 -21.24 43.97 -4.06
C GLY A 14 -22.27 43.06 -3.40
N ASP A 15 -23.10 43.62 -2.54
CA ASP A 15 -24.15 42.92 -1.81
C ASP A 15 -25.52 42.91 -2.59
N ASP A 16 -25.54 43.37 -3.84
CA ASP A 16 -26.73 43.41 -4.65
C ASP A 16 -27.20 42.03 -5.10
N TYR A 17 -26.32 41.02 -5.02
CA TYR A 17 -26.60 39.63 -5.42
C TYR A 17 -26.18 38.64 -4.35
N ASP A 18 -26.90 37.52 -4.31
CA ASP A 18 -26.55 36.40 -3.40
C ASP A 18 -25.14 35.86 -3.68
N ALA A 19 -24.31 35.83 -2.66
CA ALA A 19 -22.90 35.42 -2.77
C ALA A 19 -22.71 33.96 -3.25
N VAL A 20 -23.67 33.07 -2.97
CA VAL A 20 -23.65 31.67 -3.43
C VAL A 20 -23.94 31.62 -4.92
N LEU A 21 -24.93 32.39 -5.36
CA LEU A 21 -25.26 32.53 -6.80
C LEU A 21 -24.07 33.06 -7.59
N VAL A 22 -23.47 34.17 -7.14
CA VAL A 22 -22.29 34.77 -7.78
C VAL A 22 -21.13 33.79 -7.83
N GLY A 23 -20.85 33.08 -6.74
CA GLY A 23 -19.83 32.04 -6.68
C GLY A 23 -20.10 30.89 -7.67
N GLY A 24 -21.35 30.46 -7.80
CA GLY A 24 -21.79 29.44 -8.75
C GLY A 24 -21.60 29.84 -10.20
N LEU A 25 -21.96 31.09 -10.54
CA LEU A 25 -21.81 31.63 -11.91
C LEU A 25 -20.33 31.77 -12.31
N ILE A 26 -19.48 32.29 -11.42
CA ILE A 26 -18.04 32.38 -11.67
C ILE A 26 -17.44 30.99 -11.92
N LYS A 27 -17.79 30.02 -11.09
CA LYS A 27 -17.37 28.63 -11.28
C LYS A 27 -17.85 28.03 -12.60
N GLY A 28 -19.10 28.32 -13.01
CA GLY A 28 -19.64 27.91 -14.30
C GLY A 28 -18.82 28.48 -15.45
N MET A 29 -18.50 29.80 -15.42
CA MET A 29 -17.65 30.45 -16.44
C MET A 29 -16.24 29.84 -16.51
N GLU A 30 -15.64 29.51 -15.37
CA GLU A 30 -14.33 28.84 -15.33
C GLU A 30 -14.42 27.45 -15.97
N ALA A 31 -15.47 26.69 -15.67
CA ALA A 31 -15.72 25.39 -16.29
C ALA A 31 -15.88 25.51 -17.82
N ASP A 32 -16.67 26.46 -18.30
CA ASP A 32 -16.89 26.67 -19.73
C ASP A 32 -15.57 27.01 -20.47
N VAL A 33 -14.73 27.86 -19.88
CA VAL A 33 -13.42 28.22 -20.47
C VAL A 33 -12.50 27.00 -20.52
N VAL A 34 -12.33 26.28 -19.43
CA VAL A 34 -11.40 25.14 -19.34
C VAL A 34 -11.88 23.99 -20.21
N ARG A 35 -13.14 23.56 -20.06
CA ARG A 35 -13.74 22.46 -20.79
C ARG A 35 -13.79 22.74 -22.29
N GLY A 36 -14.22 23.95 -22.66
CA GLY A 36 -14.27 24.39 -24.06
C GLY A 36 -12.88 24.48 -24.71
N ALA A 37 -11.84 24.90 -23.96
CA ALA A 37 -10.48 24.93 -24.48
C ALA A 37 -9.96 23.51 -24.76
N ILE A 38 -10.15 22.58 -23.82
CA ILE A 38 -9.71 21.18 -23.95
C ILE A 38 -10.39 20.51 -25.14
N LEU A 39 -11.73 20.65 -25.27
CA LEU A 39 -12.48 20.05 -26.38
C LEU A 39 -12.08 20.61 -27.75
N LYS A 40 -11.81 21.92 -27.84
CA LYS A 40 -11.47 22.60 -29.11
C LYS A 40 -10.04 22.41 -29.53
N THR A 41 -9.10 22.41 -28.59
CA THR A 41 -7.65 22.47 -28.88
C THR A 41 -6.91 21.20 -28.53
N GLY A 42 -7.47 20.33 -27.68
CA GLY A 42 -6.78 19.18 -27.11
C GLY A 42 -5.70 19.56 -26.09
N VAL A 43 -5.56 20.86 -25.72
CA VAL A 43 -4.55 21.35 -24.78
C VAL A 43 -5.18 21.55 -23.41
N ARG A 44 -4.54 21.01 -22.38
CA ARG A 44 -5.00 21.02 -20.98
C ARG A 44 -4.50 22.25 -20.23
N ILE A 45 -4.93 22.43 -18.99
CA ILE A 45 -4.59 23.59 -18.13
C ILE A 45 -3.08 23.75 -17.98
N ASP A 46 -2.34 22.66 -17.88
CA ASP A 46 -0.89 22.63 -17.72
C ASP A 46 -0.10 22.53 -19.03
N GLY A 47 -0.79 22.64 -20.16
CA GLY A 47 -0.20 22.61 -21.49
C GLY A 47 0.02 21.21 -22.10
N ARG A 48 -0.27 20.15 -21.35
CA ARG A 48 -0.24 18.76 -21.88
C ARG A 48 -1.36 18.52 -22.88
N ASP A 49 -1.18 17.50 -23.70
CA ASP A 49 -2.27 16.88 -24.47
C ASP A 49 -3.14 15.98 -23.56
N THR A 50 -4.15 15.36 -24.12
CA THR A 50 -5.11 14.52 -23.39
C THR A 50 -4.53 13.18 -22.91
N LYS A 51 -3.38 12.75 -23.40
CA LYS A 51 -2.80 11.41 -23.17
C LYS A 51 -1.53 11.42 -22.33
N THR A 52 -0.80 12.52 -22.34
CA THR A 52 0.50 12.62 -21.65
C THR A 52 0.35 12.55 -20.14
N VAL A 53 1.08 11.63 -19.53
CA VAL A 53 1.26 11.50 -18.08
C VAL A 53 2.34 12.50 -17.64
N ARG A 54 2.17 13.14 -16.48
CA ARG A 54 3.19 14.02 -15.89
C ARG A 54 4.49 13.29 -15.64
N GLN A 55 5.58 14.03 -15.54
CA GLN A 55 6.89 13.48 -15.22
C GLN A 55 6.83 12.66 -13.93
N ILE A 56 7.45 11.48 -13.96
CA ILE A 56 7.56 10.58 -12.83
C ILE A 56 9.00 10.55 -12.34
N VAL A 57 9.17 10.63 -11.04
CA VAL A 57 10.43 10.35 -10.34
C VAL A 57 10.12 9.33 -9.26
N ALA A 58 10.80 8.20 -9.30
CA ALA A 58 10.63 7.11 -8.34
C ALA A 58 11.97 6.75 -7.71
N GLU A 59 11.96 6.62 -6.38
CA GLU A 59 13.12 6.19 -5.59
C GLU A 59 12.70 5.02 -4.70
N ALA A 60 13.53 3.98 -4.65
CA ALA A 60 13.36 2.82 -3.77
C ALA A 60 14.48 2.77 -2.74
N GLY A 61 14.17 2.33 -1.51
CA GLY A 61 15.17 2.23 -0.43
C GLY A 61 15.62 3.57 0.14
N PHE A 62 14.79 4.59 0.00
CA PHE A 62 15.15 5.96 0.38
C PHE A 62 15.21 6.16 1.91
N LEU A 63 14.57 5.33 2.72
CA LEU A 63 14.68 5.29 4.18
C LEU A 63 15.56 4.12 4.62
N PRO A 64 16.80 4.35 5.04
CA PRO A 64 17.81 3.28 5.23
C PRO A 64 17.53 2.34 6.41
N ARG A 65 16.61 2.69 7.31
CA ARG A 65 16.25 1.87 8.49
C ARG A 65 14.86 1.21 8.37
N ALA A 66 14.11 1.51 7.30
CA ALA A 66 12.85 0.83 7.01
C ALA A 66 13.11 -0.57 6.43
N HIS A 67 12.14 -1.48 6.53
CA HIS A 67 12.27 -2.79 5.89
C HIS A 67 12.18 -2.66 4.36
N GLY A 68 11.37 -1.72 3.87
CA GLY A 68 11.34 -1.24 2.50
C GLY A 68 10.70 0.13 2.44
N SER A 69 11.08 0.94 1.47
CA SER A 69 10.55 2.30 1.32
C SER A 69 10.61 2.77 -0.11
N SER A 70 9.73 3.69 -0.45
CA SER A 70 9.75 4.39 -1.73
C SER A 70 9.30 5.82 -1.60
N LEU A 71 9.86 6.68 -2.45
CA LEU A 71 9.34 8.02 -2.70
C LEU A 71 8.89 8.05 -4.17
N PHE A 72 7.59 8.19 -4.39
CA PHE A 72 6.99 8.25 -5.72
C PHE A 72 6.42 9.63 -5.97
N THR A 73 6.93 10.30 -6.98
CA THR A 73 6.52 11.64 -7.39
C THR A 73 5.98 11.60 -8.81
N ARG A 74 4.82 12.19 -9.05
CA ARG A 74 4.20 12.39 -10.36
C ARG A 74 3.76 13.84 -10.48
N GLY A 75 4.56 14.67 -11.18
CA GLY A 75 4.37 16.10 -11.18
C GLY A 75 4.32 16.66 -9.76
N GLU A 76 3.22 17.28 -9.39
CA GLU A 76 2.94 17.88 -8.07
C GLU A 76 2.19 16.92 -7.12
N THR A 77 2.38 15.61 -7.27
CA THR A 77 1.80 14.61 -6.38
C THR A 77 2.89 13.68 -5.90
N GLN A 78 3.13 13.63 -4.60
CA GLN A 78 4.18 12.84 -3.99
C GLN A 78 3.64 11.98 -2.85
N ALA A 79 4.02 10.70 -2.87
CA ALA A 79 3.71 9.72 -1.83
C ALA A 79 5.00 9.08 -1.31
N MET A 80 5.25 9.20 -0.02
CA MET A 80 6.26 8.46 0.71
C MET A 80 5.62 7.19 1.26
N VAL A 81 6.06 6.02 0.81
CA VAL A 81 5.47 4.75 1.23
C VAL A 81 6.51 3.88 1.93
N VAL A 82 6.13 3.37 3.09
CA VAL A 82 6.98 2.51 3.93
C VAL A 82 6.34 1.15 4.08
N ALA A 83 7.12 0.10 3.82
CA ALA A 83 6.75 -1.28 4.07
C ALA A 83 7.40 -1.79 5.36
N THR A 84 6.59 -2.42 6.20
CA THR A 84 7.05 -3.08 7.42
C THR A 84 6.62 -4.54 7.38
N LEU A 85 7.55 -5.44 7.63
CA LEU A 85 7.33 -6.88 7.72
C LEU A 85 7.21 -7.29 9.18
N GLY A 86 6.17 -8.03 9.50
CA GLY A 86 5.89 -8.57 10.83
C GLY A 86 5.67 -10.07 10.80
N THR A 87 5.32 -10.64 11.95
CA THR A 87 5.02 -12.05 12.16
C THR A 87 3.51 -12.32 12.07
N GLY A 88 3.09 -13.56 12.27
CA GLY A 88 1.67 -13.94 12.39
C GLY A 88 0.97 -13.25 13.58
N GLN A 89 1.70 -12.92 14.64
CA GLN A 89 1.15 -12.18 15.81
C GLN A 89 0.81 -10.73 15.49
N ASP A 90 1.42 -10.17 14.44
CA ASP A 90 1.21 -8.79 14.01
C ASP A 90 0.03 -8.65 13.01
N GLU A 91 -0.70 -9.74 12.71
CA GLU A 91 -1.88 -9.71 11.84
C GLU A 91 -2.99 -8.84 12.41
N GLN A 92 -3.66 -8.12 11.51
CA GLN A 92 -4.85 -7.37 11.88
C GLN A 92 -6.00 -8.31 12.22
N ILE A 93 -6.53 -8.21 13.42
CA ILE A 93 -7.77 -8.87 13.83
C ILE A 93 -8.94 -7.99 13.36
N ILE A 94 -9.84 -8.57 12.58
CA ILE A 94 -11.06 -7.92 12.09
C ILE A 94 -12.24 -8.60 12.78
N ASP A 95 -12.79 -7.94 13.79
CA ASP A 95 -14.03 -8.36 14.45
C ASP A 95 -15.22 -7.75 13.69
N ALA A 96 -15.99 -8.60 13.03
CA ALA A 96 -17.11 -8.21 12.20
C ALA A 96 -18.36 -8.99 12.57
N LEU A 97 -19.55 -8.50 12.16
CA LEU A 97 -20.82 -9.15 12.41
C LEU A 97 -20.87 -10.61 11.91
N VAL A 98 -20.12 -10.93 10.88
CA VAL A 98 -20.03 -12.27 10.30
C VAL A 98 -18.98 -13.15 10.96
N GLY A 99 -18.31 -12.68 11.99
CA GLY A 99 -17.26 -13.36 12.75
C GLY A 99 -15.88 -12.69 12.69
N GLU A 100 -14.96 -13.19 13.51
CA GLU A 100 -13.57 -12.75 13.54
C GLU A 100 -12.79 -13.30 12.33
N SER A 101 -11.97 -12.46 11.73
CA SER A 101 -11.03 -12.85 10.68
C SER A 101 -9.69 -12.15 10.89
N ARG A 102 -8.62 -12.69 10.27
CA ARG A 102 -7.28 -12.11 10.33
C ARG A 102 -6.81 -11.71 8.95
N SER A 103 -6.07 -10.61 8.88
CA SER A 103 -5.46 -10.11 7.64
C SER A 103 -3.98 -9.91 7.82
N SER A 104 -3.19 -10.58 6.96
CA SER A 104 -1.74 -10.43 6.91
C SER A 104 -1.27 -9.23 6.05
N PHE A 105 -2.21 -8.50 5.44
CA PHE A 105 -1.89 -7.31 4.64
C PHE A 105 -2.70 -6.12 5.10
N MET A 106 -2.01 -5.06 5.49
CA MET A 106 -2.58 -3.79 5.93
C MET A 106 -2.03 -2.64 5.09
N LEU A 107 -2.87 -1.67 4.76
CA LEU A 107 -2.45 -0.42 4.12
C LEU A 107 -3.12 0.76 4.82
N HIS A 108 -2.30 1.67 5.33
CA HIS A 108 -2.71 2.92 5.94
C HIS A 108 -2.33 4.08 5.02
N TYR A 109 -3.29 4.95 4.75
CA TYR A 109 -3.13 6.11 3.89
C TYR A 109 -3.39 7.37 4.71
N ASN A 110 -2.43 8.26 4.73
CA ASN A 110 -2.49 9.53 5.46
C ASN A 110 -2.41 10.69 4.47
N PHE A 111 -3.36 11.62 4.62
CA PHE A 111 -3.49 12.81 3.78
C PHE A 111 -3.54 14.05 4.67
N PRO A 112 -2.40 14.51 5.19
CA PRO A 112 -2.35 15.67 6.06
C PRO A 112 -2.65 16.97 5.29
N PRO A 113 -3.19 18.01 5.96
CA PRO A 113 -3.56 19.27 5.33
C PRO A 113 -2.42 19.93 4.53
N TYR A 114 -1.18 19.81 5.01
CA TYR A 114 -0.02 20.38 4.33
C TYR A 114 0.21 19.82 2.91
N SER A 115 -0.30 18.60 2.62
CA SER A 115 -0.16 18.01 1.29
C SER A 115 -0.85 18.81 0.17
N VAL A 116 -1.79 19.66 0.52
CA VAL A 116 -2.46 20.62 -0.38
C VAL A 116 -2.19 22.08 0.00
N GLY A 117 -1.12 22.33 0.77
CA GLY A 117 -0.73 23.68 1.18
C GLY A 117 -1.61 24.32 2.23
N GLU A 118 -2.43 23.54 2.94
CA GLU A 118 -3.33 24.01 3.99
C GLU A 118 -2.73 23.85 5.38
N ALA A 119 -3.02 24.82 6.25
CA ALA A 119 -2.81 24.69 7.69
C ALA A 119 -4.05 24.08 8.33
N GLY A 120 -3.90 22.96 9.00
CA GLY A 120 -5.01 22.24 9.62
C GLY A 120 -4.57 21.28 10.71
N ARG A 121 -5.56 20.77 11.45
CA ARG A 121 -5.31 19.78 12.50
C ARG A 121 -5.01 18.41 11.88
N VAL A 122 -3.88 17.83 12.28
CA VAL A 122 -3.59 16.41 12.01
C VAL A 122 -4.28 15.56 13.08
N GLY A 123 -5.14 14.65 12.67
CA GLY A 123 -5.95 13.81 13.55
C GLY A 123 -6.09 12.39 13.04
N SER A 124 -7.09 11.67 13.53
CA SER A 124 -7.42 10.33 13.03
C SER A 124 -7.87 10.40 11.57
N PRO A 125 -7.58 9.36 10.75
CA PRO A 125 -8.00 9.31 9.35
C PRO A 125 -9.50 9.50 9.18
N GLY A 126 -9.89 10.38 8.27
CA GLY A 126 -11.27 10.60 7.89
C GLY A 126 -11.77 9.55 6.90
N ARG A 127 -13.04 9.65 6.48
CA ARG A 127 -13.66 8.71 5.54
C ARG A 127 -12.93 8.68 4.19
N ARG A 128 -12.41 9.83 3.75
CA ARG A 128 -11.67 9.95 2.49
C ARG A 128 -10.37 9.15 2.53
N GLU A 129 -9.60 9.30 3.61
CA GLU A 129 -8.35 8.55 3.78
C GLU A 129 -8.61 7.05 3.86
N ILE A 130 -9.63 6.62 4.62
CA ILE A 130 -10.01 5.20 4.71
C ILE A 130 -10.40 4.65 3.34
N GLY A 131 -11.19 5.39 2.54
CA GLY A 131 -11.60 5.00 1.19
C GLY A 131 -10.42 4.89 0.22
N HIS A 132 -9.52 5.89 0.21
CA HIS A 132 -8.32 5.90 -0.62
C HIS A 132 -7.36 4.77 -0.23
N GLY A 133 -7.14 4.55 1.06
CA GLY A 133 -6.34 3.43 1.56
C GLY A 133 -6.92 2.08 1.13
N LYS A 134 -8.25 1.91 1.21
CA LYS A 134 -8.92 0.67 0.79
C LYS A 134 -8.85 0.44 -0.72
N LEU A 135 -8.89 1.49 -1.52
CA LEU A 135 -8.69 1.41 -2.97
C LEU A 135 -7.27 0.91 -3.29
N ALA A 136 -6.25 1.51 -2.70
CA ALA A 136 -4.86 1.09 -2.88
C ALA A 136 -4.62 -0.34 -2.37
N TRP A 137 -5.18 -0.71 -1.22
CA TRP A 137 -5.15 -2.06 -0.69
C TRP A 137 -5.73 -3.09 -1.68
N ARG A 138 -6.90 -2.80 -2.28
CA ARG A 138 -7.53 -3.66 -3.29
C ARG A 138 -6.69 -3.79 -4.55
N ALA A 139 -6.01 -2.71 -4.95
CA ALA A 139 -5.16 -2.70 -6.13
C ALA A 139 -3.94 -3.62 -5.99
N LEU A 140 -3.33 -3.66 -4.80
CA LEU A 140 -2.08 -4.38 -4.53
C LEU A 140 -2.31 -5.84 -4.10
N ARG A 141 -3.37 -6.10 -3.33
CA ARG A 141 -3.65 -7.42 -2.73
C ARG A 141 -3.59 -8.61 -3.70
N PRO A 142 -4.13 -8.56 -4.94
CA PRO A 142 -4.15 -9.72 -5.84
C PRO A 142 -2.76 -10.18 -6.28
N LEU A 143 -1.75 -9.32 -6.16
CA LEU A 143 -0.37 -9.59 -6.59
C LEU A 143 0.54 -10.03 -5.44
N LEU A 144 0.03 -10.09 -4.22
CA LEU A 144 0.79 -10.58 -3.06
C LEU A 144 1.10 -12.07 -3.20
N PRO A 145 2.23 -12.51 -2.65
CA PRO A 145 2.52 -13.94 -2.48
C PRO A 145 1.53 -14.58 -1.51
N THR A 146 1.45 -15.90 -1.54
CA THR A 146 0.73 -16.68 -0.53
C THR A 146 1.52 -16.68 0.79
N LYS A 147 0.85 -17.03 1.90
CA LYS A 147 1.51 -17.16 3.22
C LYS A 147 2.60 -18.24 3.25
N ASP A 148 2.46 -19.28 2.43
CA ASP A 148 3.45 -20.35 2.33
C ASP A 148 4.71 -19.90 1.59
N GLU A 149 4.54 -19.03 0.58
CA GLU A 149 5.66 -18.45 -0.17
C GLU A 149 6.37 -17.33 0.61
N PHE A 150 5.60 -16.54 1.38
CA PHE A 150 6.12 -15.39 2.13
C PHE A 150 5.37 -15.24 3.47
N PRO A 151 5.86 -15.87 4.56
CA PRO A 151 5.14 -16.02 5.82
C PRO A 151 5.12 -14.75 6.69
N TYR A 152 5.13 -13.57 6.08
CA TYR A 152 5.13 -12.28 6.77
C TYR A 152 3.77 -11.61 6.78
N THR A 153 3.51 -10.88 7.82
CA THR A 153 2.49 -9.83 7.84
C THR A 153 3.09 -8.56 7.23
N ILE A 154 2.42 -8.01 6.23
CA ILE A 154 2.89 -6.82 5.49
C ILE A 154 2.04 -5.63 5.89
N ARG A 155 2.67 -4.57 6.38
CA ARG A 155 2.03 -3.29 6.64
C ARG A 155 2.63 -2.22 5.75
N LEU A 156 1.80 -1.57 4.93
CA LEU A 156 2.15 -0.36 4.20
C LEU A 156 1.60 0.87 4.92
N VAL A 157 2.42 1.91 5.01
CA VAL A 157 2.01 3.25 5.45
C VAL A 157 2.38 4.21 4.33
N SER A 158 1.38 4.91 3.79
CA SER A 158 1.56 5.92 2.75
C SER A 158 1.29 7.29 3.33
N GLU A 159 2.32 8.14 3.33
CA GLU A 159 2.25 9.55 3.71
C GLU A 159 2.23 10.39 2.44
N ILE A 160 1.16 11.14 2.23
CA ILE A 160 1.06 12.05 1.10
C ILE A 160 1.70 13.38 1.49
N THR A 161 2.80 13.70 0.82
CA THR A 161 3.58 14.91 1.10
C THR A 161 3.17 16.07 0.23
N GLU A 162 2.67 15.79 -0.99
CA GLU A 162 2.13 16.78 -1.91
C GLU A 162 1.03 16.15 -2.77
N SER A 163 -0.01 16.92 -3.15
CA SER A 163 -1.13 16.39 -3.94
C SER A 163 -1.75 17.42 -4.87
N ASN A 164 -1.65 17.13 -6.17
CA ASN A 164 -2.44 17.75 -7.23
C ASN A 164 -2.89 16.67 -8.22
N GLY A 165 -3.99 15.98 -7.89
CA GLY A 165 -4.55 14.87 -8.67
C GLY A 165 -4.04 13.50 -8.21
N SER A 166 -4.98 12.64 -7.87
CA SER A 166 -4.89 11.21 -7.52
C SER A 166 -3.66 10.74 -6.71
N SER A 167 -3.58 11.18 -5.47
CA SER A 167 -2.62 10.68 -4.48
C SER A 167 -2.81 9.20 -4.13
N SER A 168 -4.05 8.66 -4.26
CA SER A 168 -4.29 7.22 -4.07
C SER A 168 -3.58 6.36 -5.12
N MET A 169 -3.50 6.83 -6.37
CA MET A 169 -2.76 6.12 -7.42
C MET A 169 -1.25 6.28 -7.25
N ALA A 170 -0.76 7.40 -6.72
CA ALA A 170 0.62 7.52 -6.27
C ALA A 170 0.96 6.53 -5.14
N THR A 171 0.02 6.33 -4.20
CA THR A 171 0.14 5.30 -3.14
C THR A 171 0.21 3.87 -3.72
N VAL A 172 -0.53 3.56 -4.77
CA VAL A 172 -0.45 2.25 -5.45
C VAL A 172 0.96 2.04 -6.03
N CYS A 173 1.47 3.02 -6.77
CA CYS A 173 2.80 2.96 -7.37
C CYS A 173 3.90 2.86 -6.30
N GLY A 174 3.89 3.77 -5.33
CA GLY A 174 4.83 3.75 -4.22
C GLY A 174 4.72 2.49 -3.37
N GLY A 175 3.50 2.00 -3.09
CA GLY A 175 3.29 0.76 -2.35
C GLY A 175 3.85 -0.47 -3.05
N SER A 176 3.71 -0.55 -4.38
CA SER A 176 4.33 -1.59 -5.19
C SER A 176 5.86 -1.55 -5.06
N LEU A 177 6.48 -0.38 -5.22
CA LEU A 177 7.92 -0.20 -5.08
C LEU A 177 8.42 -0.49 -3.65
N ALA A 178 7.73 0.01 -2.62
CA ALA A 178 8.12 -0.20 -1.23
C ALA A 178 8.07 -1.69 -0.82
N MET A 179 7.08 -2.45 -1.32
CA MET A 179 7.03 -3.90 -1.10
C MET A 179 8.16 -4.62 -1.83
N MET A 180 8.45 -4.25 -3.08
CA MET A 180 9.56 -4.81 -3.84
C MET A 180 10.91 -4.50 -3.16
N ASP A 181 11.07 -3.29 -2.63
CA ASP A 181 12.25 -2.89 -1.87
C ASP A 181 12.39 -3.67 -0.55
N ALA A 182 11.27 -4.03 0.08
CA ALA A 182 11.24 -4.90 1.26
C ALA A 182 11.51 -6.39 0.97
N GLY A 183 11.74 -6.77 -0.29
CA GLY A 183 11.93 -8.17 -0.68
C GLY A 183 10.64 -8.99 -0.75
N VAL A 184 9.45 -8.34 -0.79
CA VAL A 184 8.19 -9.06 -0.98
C VAL A 184 8.10 -9.55 -2.41
N PRO A 185 8.01 -10.86 -2.67
CA PRO A 185 7.99 -11.43 -4.01
C PRO A 185 6.62 -11.23 -4.66
N LEU A 186 6.33 -9.97 -5.03
CA LEU A 186 5.11 -9.66 -5.77
C LEU A 186 5.06 -10.46 -7.08
N LYS A 187 3.91 -10.99 -7.42
CA LYS A 187 3.71 -11.68 -8.71
C LYS A 187 4.07 -10.78 -9.89
N ARG A 188 3.83 -9.47 -9.79
CA ARG A 188 4.17 -8.42 -10.75
C ARG A 188 4.10 -7.04 -10.10
N PRO A 189 4.83 -6.04 -10.60
CA PRO A 189 4.64 -4.63 -10.21
C PRO A 189 3.23 -4.15 -10.58
N VAL A 190 2.73 -3.20 -9.79
CA VAL A 190 1.41 -2.57 -9.97
C VAL A 190 1.58 -1.07 -10.09
N ALA A 191 0.97 -0.48 -11.11
CA ALA A 191 0.83 0.97 -11.24
C ALA A 191 -0.63 1.38 -11.22
N GLY A 192 -0.88 2.63 -10.91
CA GLY A 192 -2.21 3.23 -10.93
C GLY A 192 -2.22 4.56 -11.64
N ILE A 193 -3.31 4.85 -12.37
CA ILE A 193 -3.55 6.08 -13.09
C ILE A 193 -4.97 6.59 -12.81
N ALA A 194 -5.14 7.91 -12.76
CA ALA A 194 -6.44 8.56 -12.71
C ALA A 194 -6.77 9.16 -14.07
N MET A 195 -7.94 8.83 -14.55
CA MET A 195 -8.49 9.27 -15.82
C MET A 195 -9.65 10.22 -15.58
N GLY A 196 -9.89 11.14 -16.51
CA GLY A 196 -11.03 12.03 -16.50
C GLY A 196 -11.78 12.02 -17.82
N LEU A 197 -13.00 12.53 -17.78
CA LEU A 197 -13.84 12.76 -18.94
C LEU A 197 -14.37 14.18 -18.93
N ILE A 198 -14.30 14.84 -20.08
CA ILE A 198 -15.01 16.07 -20.37
C ILE A 198 -15.96 15.76 -21.53
N LYS A 199 -17.26 16.05 -21.38
CA LYS A 199 -18.28 15.76 -22.38
C LYS A 199 -19.24 16.94 -22.49
N GLU A 200 -19.42 17.46 -23.73
CA GLU A 200 -20.38 18.49 -24.06
C GLU A 200 -21.20 18.04 -25.28
N GLY A 201 -22.46 17.73 -25.07
CA GLY A 201 -23.29 17.14 -26.12
C GLY A 201 -22.71 15.80 -26.60
N ASP A 202 -22.38 15.74 -27.87
CA ASP A 202 -21.74 14.54 -28.49
C ASP A 202 -20.23 14.59 -28.49
N ASP A 203 -19.63 15.77 -28.25
CA ASP A 203 -18.19 15.94 -28.15
C ASP A 203 -17.66 15.49 -26.81
N PHE A 204 -16.54 14.79 -26.80
CA PHE A 204 -15.89 14.36 -25.55
C PHE A 204 -14.37 14.27 -25.68
N ALA A 205 -13.69 14.37 -24.53
CA ALA A 205 -12.27 14.14 -24.38
C ALA A 205 -11.99 13.29 -23.14
N VAL A 206 -11.22 12.24 -23.30
CA VAL A 206 -10.70 11.43 -22.20
C VAL A 206 -9.31 11.93 -21.84
N LEU A 207 -9.07 12.19 -20.56
CA LEU A 207 -7.82 12.74 -20.03
C LEU A 207 -7.07 11.70 -19.20
N SER A 208 -5.77 11.51 -19.49
CA SER A 208 -4.88 10.69 -18.68
C SER A 208 -4.22 11.50 -17.59
N ASP A 209 -4.05 10.95 -16.39
CA ASP A 209 -3.38 11.58 -15.26
C ASP A 209 -3.89 12.98 -14.97
N ILE A 210 -5.15 13.04 -14.53
CA ILE A 210 -5.86 14.29 -14.28
C ILE A 210 -5.31 15.06 -13.07
N LEU A 211 -5.34 16.39 -13.19
CA LEU A 211 -5.13 17.33 -12.10
C LEU A 211 -6.36 17.43 -11.20
N GLY A 212 -6.20 18.04 -10.03
CA GLY A 212 -7.30 18.29 -9.11
C GLY A 212 -8.42 19.15 -9.70
N ASP A 213 -8.07 20.19 -10.47
CA ASP A 213 -9.05 21.05 -11.17
C ASP A 213 -9.77 20.29 -12.26
N GLU A 214 -9.10 19.41 -12.99
CA GLU A 214 -9.73 18.57 -14.04
C GLU A 214 -10.66 17.51 -13.45
N ASP A 215 -10.33 16.95 -12.28
CA ASP A 215 -11.25 16.10 -11.52
C ASP A 215 -12.51 16.90 -11.12
N HIS A 216 -12.30 18.11 -10.59
CA HIS A 216 -13.39 18.94 -10.10
C HIS A 216 -14.33 19.46 -11.21
N LEU A 217 -13.77 19.80 -12.37
CA LEU A 217 -14.52 20.32 -13.53
C LEU A 217 -14.97 19.23 -14.52
N GLY A 218 -14.50 18.01 -14.37
CA GLY A 218 -14.80 16.88 -15.24
C GLY A 218 -16.16 16.23 -14.94
N ASP A 219 -16.63 15.43 -15.90
CA ASP A 219 -17.92 14.72 -15.87
C ASP A 219 -17.79 13.30 -15.31
N MET A 220 -16.60 12.73 -15.33
CA MET A 220 -16.25 11.46 -14.74
C MET A 220 -14.78 11.49 -14.33
N ASP A 221 -14.49 10.92 -13.17
CA ASP A 221 -13.15 10.47 -12.84
C ASP A 221 -13.16 8.96 -12.62
N PHE A 222 -12.13 8.27 -13.09
CA PHE A 222 -11.95 6.88 -12.74
C PHE A 222 -10.49 6.52 -12.57
N LYS A 223 -10.27 5.68 -11.59
CA LYS A 223 -8.94 5.24 -11.18
C LYS A 223 -8.76 3.80 -11.56
N VAL A 224 -7.73 3.53 -12.35
CA VAL A 224 -7.40 2.18 -12.83
C VAL A 224 -6.04 1.79 -12.31
N ALA A 225 -5.98 0.71 -11.56
CA ALA A 225 -4.73 0.12 -11.11
C ALA A 225 -4.55 -1.29 -11.68
N GLY A 226 -3.32 -1.69 -11.92
CA GLY A 226 -3.02 -3.03 -12.42
C GLY A 226 -1.56 -3.22 -12.82
N SER A 227 -1.27 -4.45 -13.19
CA SER A 227 0.03 -4.86 -13.72
C SER A 227 0.06 -4.69 -15.26
N GLN A 228 1.17 -5.08 -15.87
CA GLN A 228 1.29 -5.18 -17.32
C GLN A 228 0.23 -6.11 -17.95
N ASN A 229 -0.24 -7.12 -17.21
CA ASN A 229 -1.14 -8.16 -17.73
C ASN A 229 -2.61 -7.85 -17.59
N GLY A 230 -3.00 -6.88 -16.75
CA GLY A 230 -4.40 -6.54 -16.56
C GLY A 230 -4.67 -5.66 -15.34
N VAL A 231 -5.94 -5.32 -15.20
CA VAL A 231 -6.47 -4.47 -14.14
C VAL A 231 -6.69 -5.28 -12.85
N THR A 232 -6.25 -4.74 -11.72
CA THR A 232 -6.46 -5.32 -10.39
C THR A 232 -7.51 -4.57 -9.57
N SER A 233 -7.72 -3.28 -9.88
CA SER A 233 -8.74 -2.46 -9.23
C SER A 233 -9.19 -1.34 -10.15
N LEU A 234 -10.48 -1.05 -10.10
CA LEU A 234 -11.12 0.07 -10.77
C LEU A 234 -12.07 0.75 -9.79
N GLN A 235 -12.05 2.08 -9.76
CA GLN A 235 -13.02 2.90 -9.05
C GLN A 235 -13.43 4.05 -9.95
N MET A 236 -14.70 4.30 -10.08
CA MET A 236 -15.27 5.29 -10.98
C MET A 236 -16.29 6.14 -10.24
N ASP A 237 -16.28 7.45 -10.54
CA ASP A 237 -17.28 8.41 -10.13
C ASP A 237 -17.81 9.13 -11.39
N ILE A 238 -19.10 8.99 -11.66
CA ILE A 238 -19.77 9.58 -12.82
C ILE A 238 -20.67 10.69 -12.31
N LYS A 239 -20.46 11.92 -12.80
CA LYS A 239 -21.18 13.13 -12.42
C LYS A 239 -22.29 13.51 -13.42
N ILE A 240 -22.41 12.77 -14.52
CA ILE A 240 -23.43 12.90 -15.56
C ILE A 240 -24.33 11.67 -15.60
N THR A 241 -25.44 11.75 -16.33
CA THR A 241 -26.48 10.70 -16.35
C THR A 241 -25.95 9.34 -16.80
N SER A 242 -25.06 9.31 -17.82
CA SER A 242 -24.47 8.08 -18.34
C SER A 242 -23.26 8.35 -19.22
N ILE A 243 -22.46 7.32 -19.41
CA ILE A 243 -21.37 7.24 -20.40
C ILE A 243 -21.67 6.11 -21.38
N THR A 244 -21.19 6.24 -22.61
CA THR A 244 -21.39 5.19 -23.63
C THR A 244 -20.32 4.09 -23.50
N PRO A 245 -20.60 2.86 -23.96
CA PRO A 245 -19.59 1.80 -24.06
C PRO A 245 -18.34 2.23 -24.85
N GLU A 246 -18.51 3.06 -25.88
CA GLU A 246 -17.41 3.60 -26.69
C GLU A 246 -16.49 4.50 -25.85
N ILE A 247 -17.06 5.44 -25.09
CA ILE A 247 -16.26 6.30 -24.17
C ILE A 247 -15.51 5.44 -23.16
N MET A 248 -16.15 4.41 -22.59
CA MET A 248 -15.52 3.51 -21.64
C MET A 248 -14.38 2.73 -22.27
N GLN A 249 -14.55 2.23 -23.51
CA GLN A 249 -13.49 1.49 -24.22
C GLN A 249 -12.28 2.39 -24.45
N ILE A 250 -12.49 3.60 -24.98
CA ILE A 250 -11.40 4.58 -25.22
C ILE A 250 -10.70 4.90 -23.91
N ALA A 251 -11.44 5.10 -22.82
CA ALA A 251 -10.92 5.43 -21.51
C ALA A 251 -10.06 4.30 -20.92
N LEU A 252 -10.50 3.04 -21.07
CA LEU A 252 -9.75 1.88 -20.58
C LEU A 252 -8.49 1.63 -21.42
N ASP A 253 -8.55 1.80 -22.73
CA ASP A 253 -7.39 1.67 -23.62
C ASP A 253 -6.34 2.75 -23.30
N GLN A 254 -6.76 4.00 -23.15
CA GLN A 254 -5.88 5.11 -22.77
C GLN A 254 -5.31 4.93 -21.35
N ALA A 255 -6.12 4.41 -20.40
CA ALA A 255 -5.64 4.07 -19.06
C ALA A 255 -4.62 2.93 -19.07
N ARG A 256 -4.75 1.98 -19.99
CA ARG A 256 -3.75 0.92 -20.19
C ARG A 256 -2.41 1.50 -20.62
N ASP A 257 -2.43 2.35 -21.67
CA ASP A 257 -1.21 2.97 -22.19
C ASP A 257 -0.50 3.82 -21.14
N GLY A 258 -1.25 4.65 -20.41
CA GLY A 258 -0.72 5.46 -19.31
C GLY A 258 -0.17 4.60 -18.16
N ARG A 259 -0.85 3.50 -17.81
CA ARG A 259 -0.39 2.58 -16.77
C ARG A 259 0.90 1.85 -17.17
N ILE A 260 1.03 1.42 -18.43
CA ILE A 260 2.27 0.81 -18.94
C ILE A 260 3.42 1.81 -18.87
N HIS A 261 3.21 3.04 -19.34
CA HIS A 261 4.21 4.10 -19.22
C HIS A 261 4.66 4.31 -17.77
N ILE A 262 3.71 4.34 -16.80
CA ILE A 262 4.04 4.47 -15.37
C ILE A 262 4.87 3.29 -14.87
N LEU A 263 4.54 2.06 -15.26
CA LEU A 263 5.32 0.85 -14.92
C LEU A 263 6.75 0.94 -15.47
N ASP A 264 6.93 1.43 -16.69
CA ASP A 264 8.25 1.61 -17.30
C ASP A 264 9.09 2.66 -16.55
N GLU A 265 8.47 3.75 -16.11
CA GLU A 265 9.13 4.76 -15.26
C GLU A 265 9.50 4.20 -13.88
N MET A 266 8.60 3.43 -13.25
CA MET A 266 8.87 2.74 -11.98
C MET A 266 10.03 1.73 -12.11
N ALA A 267 10.13 1.04 -13.24
CA ALA A 267 11.18 0.06 -13.50
C ALA A 267 12.59 0.67 -13.54
N LYS A 268 12.72 1.99 -13.77
CA LYS A 268 14.01 2.70 -13.66
C LYS A 268 14.54 2.73 -12.23
N ALA A 269 13.66 2.70 -11.23
CA ALA A 269 14.04 2.64 -9.82
C ALA A 269 14.24 1.20 -9.35
N LEU A 270 13.32 0.29 -9.71
CA LEU A 270 13.37 -1.12 -9.30
C LEU A 270 12.56 -1.99 -10.26
N THR A 271 13.20 -2.98 -10.87
CA THR A 271 12.58 -3.87 -11.88
C THR A 271 11.91 -5.10 -11.27
N SER A 272 12.41 -5.58 -10.13
CA SER A 272 11.93 -6.77 -9.42
C SER A 272 12.08 -6.58 -7.91
N ALA A 273 11.43 -7.44 -7.12
CA ALA A 273 11.70 -7.50 -5.69
C ALA A 273 13.18 -7.77 -5.42
N ARG A 274 13.72 -7.23 -4.32
CA ARG A 274 15.05 -7.58 -3.84
C ARG A 274 15.10 -9.04 -3.44
N ASP A 275 16.23 -9.69 -3.68
CA ASP A 275 16.43 -11.10 -3.34
C ASP A 275 16.53 -11.30 -1.82
N ASP A 276 17.10 -10.33 -1.11
CA ASP A 276 17.27 -10.36 0.33
C ASP A 276 16.39 -9.33 1.05
N LEU A 277 15.96 -9.68 2.26
CA LEU A 277 15.31 -8.73 3.17
C LEU A 277 16.35 -7.75 3.74
N ALA A 278 15.90 -6.54 4.07
CA ALA A 278 16.72 -5.58 4.78
C ALA A 278 17.25 -6.17 6.12
N ASP A 279 18.43 -5.74 6.54
CA ASP A 279 19.04 -6.21 7.82
C ASP A 279 18.17 -5.84 9.04
N SER A 280 17.36 -4.80 8.93
CA SER A 280 16.40 -4.37 9.95
C SER A 280 15.11 -5.23 9.99
N ALA A 281 14.83 -6.01 8.94
CA ALA A 281 13.65 -6.85 8.88
C ALA A 281 13.86 -8.17 9.65
N PRO A 282 12.79 -8.65 10.34
CA PRO A 282 12.88 -9.96 11.02
C PRO A 282 13.03 -11.08 9.97
N LYS A 283 14.01 -11.96 10.17
CA LYS A 283 14.16 -13.18 9.37
C LYS A 283 13.37 -14.31 10.01
N ILE A 284 12.49 -14.95 9.25
CA ILE A 284 11.67 -16.08 9.74
C ILE A 284 12.33 -17.40 9.33
N THR A 285 12.67 -18.22 10.33
CA THR A 285 13.10 -19.60 10.14
C THR A 285 11.94 -20.52 10.48
N THR A 286 11.53 -21.37 9.53
CA THR A 286 10.46 -22.34 9.73
C THR A 286 11.07 -23.72 10.02
N LEU A 287 10.58 -24.39 11.06
CA LEU A 287 10.93 -25.77 11.37
C LEU A 287 9.65 -26.57 11.65
N LYS A 288 9.74 -27.89 11.48
CA LYS A 288 8.65 -28.83 11.76
C LYS A 288 9.00 -29.65 12.98
N ILE A 289 8.08 -29.75 13.92
CA ILE A 289 8.22 -30.57 15.13
C ILE A 289 7.06 -31.58 15.21
N PRO A 290 7.23 -32.67 15.97
CA PRO A 290 6.11 -33.57 16.29
C PRO A 290 5.00 -32.82 17.05
N VAL A 291 3.73 -33.07 16.69
CA VAL A 291 2.58 -32.38 17.28
C VAL A 291 2.44 -32.59 18.79
N ASP A 292 2.83 -33.77 19.29
CA ASP A 292 2.84 -34.09 20.71
C ASP A 292 3.87 -33.28 21.51
N LYS A 293 4.93 -32.79 20.86
CA LYS A 293 5.98 -31.94 21.44
C LYS A 293 5.61 -30.44 21.55
N ILE A 294 4.51 -30.02 20.92
CA ILE A 294 4.03 -28.62 21.00
C ILE A 294 3.88 -28.19 22.47
N ARG A 295 3.29 -29.06 23.31
CA ARG A 295 3.09 -28.77 24.72
C ARG A 295 4.38 -28.60 25.51
N ASP A 296 5.43 -29.31 25.12
CA ASP A 296 6.73 -29.24 25.78
C ASP A 296 7.41 -27.88 25.50
N ILE A 297 7.28 -27.36 24.27
CA ILE A 297 7.81 -26.02 23.90
C ILE A 297 7.00 -24.90 24.53
N ILE A 298 5.67 -25.02 24.56
CA ILE A 298 4.80 -24.00 25.18
C ILE A 298 5.06 -23.96 26.69
N GLY A 299 5.13 -25.13 27.31
CA GLY A 299 5.27 -25.30 28.75
C GLY A 299 4.02 -24.90 29.56
N PRO A 300 3.99 -25.17 30.87
CA PRO A 300 2.87 -24.84 31.74
C PRO A 300 2.54 -23.35 31.69
N GLY A 301 1.32 -23.00 31.24
CA GLY A 301 0.87 -21.63 31.10
C GLY A 301 1.71 -20.76 30.15
N GLY A 302 2.43 -21.37 29.20
CA GLY A 302 3.27 -20.68 28.22
C GLY A 302 4.62 -20.21 28.79
N LYS A 303 5.10 -20.80 29.88
CA LYS A 303 6.30 -20.36 30.58
C LYS A 303 7.56 -20.57 29.69
N ILE A 304 7.74 -21.76 29.11
CA ILE A 304 8.95 -22.14 28.38
C ILE A 304 9.10 -21.28 27.11
N ILE A 305 8.03 -21.13 26.34
CA ILE A 305 8.07 -20.30 25.13
C ILE A 305 8.40 -18.84 25.44
N ARG A 306 7.88 -18.31 26.56
CA ARG A 306 8.23 -16.95 26.99
C ARG A 306 9.68 -16.82 27.39
N GLU A 307 10.22 -17.80 28.14
CA GLU A 307 11.63 -17.83 28.52
C GLU A 307 12.54 -17.86 27.28
N ILE A 308 12.22 -18.69 26.28
CA ILE A 308 12.99 -18.72 25.01
C ILE A 308 12.93 -17.34 24.31
N CYS A 309 11.75 -16.71 24.22
CA CYS A 309 11.61 -15.39 23.60
C CYS A 309 12.38 -14.31 24.36
N GLU A 310 12.38 -14.32 25.69
CA GLU A 310 13.09 -13.35 26.53
C GLU A 310 14.61 -13.53 26.45
N GLU A 311 15.10 -14.78 26.50
CA GLU A 311 16.53 -15.10 26.43
C GLU A 311 17.13 -14.75 25.05
N THR A 312 16.41 -15.00 23.97
CA THR A 312 16.93 -14.89 22.61
C THR A 312 16.53 -13.59 21.90
N GLY A 313 15.47 -12.92 22.35
CA GLY A 313 14.88 -11.77 21.68
C GLY A 313 14.10 -12.16 20.40
N ALA A 314 13.89 -13.45 20.13
CA ALA A 314 13.11 -13.94 19.00
C ALA A 314 11.61 -13.95 19.33
N LYS A 315 10.76 -13.87 18.29
CA LYS A 315 9.32 -14.17 18.36
C LYS A 315 9.08 -15.58 17.83
N ILE A 316 8.24 -16.36 18.49
CA ILE A 316 7.97 -17.75 18.14
C ILE A 316 6.47 -17.92 17.97
N ASP A 317 6.07 -18.40 16.79
CA ASP A 317 4.70 -18.81 16.47
C ASP A 317 4.66 -20.33 16.25
N ILE A 318 3.68 -21.01 16.84
CA ILE A 318 3.50 -22.46 16.72
C ILE A 318 2.09 -22.72 16.19
N GLU A 319 2.02 -23.46 15.07
CA GLU A 319 0.76 -23.88 14.47
C GLU A 319 0.38 -25.29 14.99
N ASP A 320 -0.91 -25.61 14.97
CA ASP A 320 -1.46 -26.87 15.50
C ASP A 320 -0.92 -28.12 14.78
N ASP A 321 -0.42 -27.96 13.57
CA ASP A 321 0.17 -29.03 12.77
C ASP A 321 1.66 -29.30 13.10
N GLY A 322 2.23 -28.57 14.06
CA GLY A 322 3.65 -28.65 14.48
C GLY A 322 4.59 -27.78 13.66
N THR A 323 4.10 -26.88 12.84
CA THR A 323 4.93 -25.85 12.18
C THR A 323 5.31 -24.78 13.20
N VAL A 324 6.61 -24.54 13.37
CA VAL A 324 7.16 -23.50 14.25
C VAL A 324 7.86 -22.46 13.40
N LYS A 325 7.47 -21.20 13.56
CA LYS A 325 8.07 -20.03 12.91
C LYS A 325 8.83 -19.23 13.94
N VAL A 326 10.14 -19.11 13.77
CA VAL A 326 11.03 -18.34 14.63
C VAL A 326 11.44 -17.09 13.87
N ALA A 327 11.00 -15.92 14.33
CA ALA A 327 11.30 -14.62 13.74
C ALA A 327 12.29 -13.86 14.60
N ALA A 328 13.42 -13.45 14.03
CA ALA A 328 14.44 -12.66 14.71
C ALA A 328 15.10 -11.67 13.76
N VAL A 329 15.41 -10.47 14.25
CA VAL A 329 16.17 -9.45 13.48
C VAL A 329 17.66 -9.84 13.40
N SER A 330 18.20 -10.48 14.43
CA SER A 330 19.58 -10.95 14.49
C SER A 330 19.66 -12.44 14.13
N GLY A 331 20.56 -12.80 13.21
CA GLY A 331 20.83 -14.21 12.88
C GLY A 331 21.15 -15.06 14.11
N PRO A 332 22.10 -14.65 14.98
CA PRO A 332 22.41 -15.36 16.21
C PRO A 332 21.22 -15.56 17.15
N SER A 333 20.31 -14.58 17.26
CA SER A 333 19.08 -14.71 18.05
C SER A 333 18.16 -15.80 17.51
N GLY A 334 17.98 -15.84 16.19
CA GLY A 334 17.17 -16.85 15.53
C GLY A 334 17.76 -18.26 15.69
N GLU A 335 19.07 -18.39 15.49
CA GLU A 335 19.79 -19.66 15.66
C GLU A 335 19.72 -20.17 17.10
N ALA A 336 19.87 -19.29 18.09
CA ALA A 336 19.77 -19.64 19.51
C ALA A 336 18.35 -20.12 19.85
N ALA A 337 17.31 -19.45 19.36
CA ALA A 337 15.92 -19.89 19.58
C ALA A 337 15.64 -21.25 18.92
N VAL A 338 16.09 -21.45 17.67
CA VAL A 338 15.96 -22.74 16.97
C VAL A 338 16.71 -23.85 17.70
N ALA A 339 17.93 -23.60 18.21
CA ALA A 339 18.70 -24.55 18.99
C ALA A 339 17.94 -24.95 20.26
N ARG A 340 17.42 -23.98 21.03
CA ARG A 340 16.63 -24.23 22.25
C ARG A 340 15.37 -25.09 21.95
N ILE A 341 14.68 -24.81 20.85
CA ILE A 341 13.52 -25.58 20.42
C ILE A 341 13.94 -27.04 20.09
N ARG A 342 15.02 -27.19 19.33
CA ARG A 342 15.54 -28.53 18.97
C ARG A 342 15.95 -29.33 20.20
N ASP A 343 16.58 -28.71 21.18
CA ASP A 343 16.96 -29.37 22.44
C ASP A 343 15.75 -29.89 23.22
N ILE A 344 14.63 -29.14 23.23
CA ILE A 344 13.40 -29.54 23.90
C ILE A 344 12.72 -30.72 23.20
N VAL A 345 12.74 -30.74 21.87
CA VAL A 345 12.08 -31.81 21.09
C VAL A 345 12.97 -33.01 20.78
N ALA A 346 14.26 -32.91 21.13
CA ALA A 346 15.22 -33.97 20.86
C ALA A 346 14.80 -35.26 21.59
N GLU A 347 14.79 -36.36 20.84
CA GLU A 347 14.62 -37.71 21.39
C GLU A 347 15.96 -38.42 21.38
N PRO A 348 16.26 -39.25 22.41
CA PRO A 348 17.50 -40.00 22.45
C PRO A 348 17.56 -40.98 21.27
N GLU A 349 18.65 -40.88 20.51
CA GLU A 349 18.93 -41.79 19.39
C GLU A 349 19.83 -42.94 19.86
N LEU A 350 19.51 -44.17 19.39
CA LEU A 350 20.30 -45.34 19.69
C LEU A 350 21.74 -45.19 19.14
N GLY A 351 22.73 -45.33 20.06
CA GLY A 351 24.15 -45.23 19.70
C GLY A 351 24.77 -43.84 19.81
N VAL A 352 23.97 -42.82 20.12
CA VAL A 352 24.50 -41.46 20.38
C VAL A 352 24.83 -41.28 21.86
N ILE A 353 25.98 -40.68 22.14
CA ILE A 353 26.42 -40.36 23.50
C ILE A 353 25.97 -38.95 23.87
N TYR A 354 25.17 -38.84 24.93
CA TYR A 354 24.67 -37.56 25.44
C TYR A 354 25.37 -37.17 26.73
N ASN A 355 25.70 -35.91 26.87
CA ASN A 355 26.14 -35.33 28.13
C ASN A 355 24.94 -34.90 28.95
N GLY A 356 24.70 -35.53 30.09
CA GLY A 356 23.57 -35.24 30.98
C GLY A 356 23.98 -34.94 32.41
N THR A 357 23.13 -34.20 33.11
CA THR A 357 23.30 -33.98 34.57
C THR A 357 22.39 -34.95 35.30
N VAL A 358 22.95 -35.72 36.24
CA VAL A 358 22.17 -36.61 37.09
C VAL A 358 21.31 -35.80 38.04
N VAL A 359 20.00 -35.87 37.85
CA VAL A 359 19.03 -35.14 38.69
C VAL A 359 18.44 -35.99 39.80
N LYS A 360 18.50 -37.32 39.67
CA LYS A 360 18.01 -38.26 40.70
C LYS A 360 18.71 -39.62 40.55
N THR A 361 19.10 -40.25 41.67
CA THR A 361 19.54 -41.62 41.73
C THR A 361 18.51 -42.49 42.38
N VAL A 362 18.36 -43.73 41.90
CA VAL A 362 17.46 -44.77 42.40
C VAL A 362 18.22 -46.10 42.38
N ASP A 363 17.72 -47.15 43.04
CA ASP A 363 18.39 -48.42 43.20
C ASP A 363 18.76 -49.14 41.88
N PHE A 364 18.07 -48.82 40.79
CA PHE A 364 18.26 -49.42 39.45
C PHE A 364 18.97 -48.47 38.46
N GLY A 365 19.37 -47.28 38.85
CA GLY A 365 20.08 -46.35 37.96
C GLY A 365 19.99 -44.90 38.34
N ALA A 366 20.42 -44.03 37.41
CA ALA A 366 20.41 -42.60 37.53
C ALA A 366 19.53 -41.98 36.42
N PHE A 367 18.75 -40.99 36.80
CA PHE A 367 18.01 -40.16 35.87
C PHE A 367 18.70 -38.86 35.63
#